data_0dfa5a930e05f12d436365d7daddca1c
#
_entry.id   0dfa5a930e05f12d436365d7daddca1c
#
_cell.length_a   1.000
_cell.length_b   1.000
_cell.length_c   1.000
_cell.angle_alpha   90.00
_cell.angle_beta   90.00
_cell.angle_gamma   90.00
#
_symmetry.space_group_name_H-M   'P 1'
#
loop_
_entity.id
_entity.type
_entity.pdbx_description
1 polymer ?
#
loop_
_entity_poly.entity_id
_entity_poly.type
_entity_poly.pdbx_seq_one_letter_code
_entity_poly.pdbx_strand_id
1 'polypeptide(L)'
;MSQLIEERAVATDRWTLLRDAHRLADLPDGVPVIVPLALWLAERPVLRARADTGVWLAPDEDPAALADDVGALQVIAIDFPQFTDGRGYSSARLLRERYRYRGELRAIGDVLRDQLFALAECGFDAFALRPDRNVDEALAGFDDFPGVYAPTSRHPHPWFRRRDPAASGHASGCERERRVTDAAALLRSIATCHAPAAAGGGSGPDRGNADCTGTR
;
A
#
# COMPACT_ATOMS: atom_id res chain seq x y z
N MET A 1 -26.44 -3.84 19.62
CA MET A 1 -25.05 -3.43 19.30
C MET A 1 -24.81 -3.91 17.89
N SER A 2 -24.45 -3.04 16.95
CA SER A 2 -24.13 -3.44 15.61
C SER A 2 -22.74 -4.12 15.58
N GLN A 3 -22.60 -5.19 14.80
CA GLN A 3 -21.34 -5.87 14.59
C GLN A 3 -20.59 -5.16 13.46
N LEU A 4 -19.29 -5.05 13.63
CA LEU A 4 -18.36 -4.43 12.71
C LEU A 4 -17.22 -5.41 12.43
N ILE A 5 -16.69 -5.43 11.24
CA ILE A 5 -15.38 -6.04 10.98
C ILE A 5 -14.33 -4.95 11.08
N GLU A 6 -13.35 -5.12 11.96
CA GLU A 6 -12.20 -4.24 12.12
C GLU A 6 -10.93 -5.10 12.10
N GLU A 7 -9.94 -4.71 11.29
CA GLU A 7 -8.67 -5.46 11.13
C GLU A 7 -8.85 -6.97 10.86
N ARG A 8 -9.86 -7.34 10.05
CA ARG A 8 -10.23 -8.73 9.73
C ARG A 8 -10.75 -9.56 10.92
N ALA A 9 -11.24 -8.92 11.96
CA ALA A 9 -11.87 -9.56 13.10
C ALA A 9 -13.25 -8.93 13.39
N VAL A 10 -14.13 -9.71 14.00
CA VAL A 10 -15.43 -9.18 14.45
C VAL A 10 -15.22 -8.32 15.69
N ALA A 11 -15.65 -7.07 15.63
CA ALA A 11 -15.58 -6.10 16.71
C ALA A 11 -16.96 -5.54 17.06
N THR A 12 -17.06 -4.99 18.26
CA THR A 12 -18.26 -4.26 18.69
C THR A 12 -18.10 -2.80 18.28
N ASP A 13 -19.07 -2.27 17.54
CA ASP A 13 -19.06 -0.87 17.14
C ASP A 13 -19.24 0.05 18.36
N ARG A 14 -18.27 0.93 18.57
CA ARG A 14 -18.29 1.95 19.61
C ARG A 14 -18.83 3.29 19.12
N TRP A 15 -18.94 3.48 17.81
CA TRP A 15 -19.36 4.71 17.19
C TRP A 15 -20.84 4.70 16.86
N THR A 16 -21.50 5.83 17.09
CA THR A 16 -22.89 6.03 16.69
C THR A 16 -22.94 6.81 15.39
N LEU A 17 -23.40 6.17 14.31
CA LEU A 17 -23.56 6.81 13.01
C LEU A 17 -24.84 7.65 13.02
N LEU A 18 -24.69 8.95 12.85
CA LEU A 18 -25.78 9.92 12.79
C LEU A 18 -25.99 10.38 11.34
N ARG A 19 -26.98 9.78 10.66
CA ARG A 19 -27.28 10.11 9.25
C ARG A 19 -28.04 11.43 9.11
N ASP A 20 -28.93 11.73 10.04
CA ASP A 20 -29.89 12.85 9.98
C ASP A 20 -29.53 14.00 10.94
N ALA A 21 -28.32 14.04 11.45
CA ALA A 21 -27.89 15.13 12.33
C ALA A 21 -27.59 16.39 11.50
N HIS A 22 -28.28 17.48 11.81
CA HIS A 22 -28.11 18.76 11.13
C HIS A 22 -27.60 19.87 12.04
N ARG A 23 -27.63 19.66 13.37
CA ARG A 23 -27.24 20.67 14.39
C ARG A 23 -26.50 19.99 15.54
N LEU A 24 -25.69 20.78 16.26
CA LEU A 24 -24.99 20.29 17.46
C LEU A 24 -25.95 19.72 18.52
N ALA A 25 -27.16 20.27 18.61
CA ALA A 25 -28.19 19.79 19.56
C ALA A 25 -28.67 18.34 19.26
N ASP A 26 -28.42 17.86 18.07
CA ASP A 26 -28.80 16.50 17.67
C ASP A 26 -27.75 15.44 18.13
N LEU A 27 -26.62 15.89 18.69
CA LEU A 27 -25.54 15.02 19.11
C LEU A 27 -25.73 14.56 20.56
N PRO A 28 -25.62 13.25 20.84
CA PRO A 28 -25.62 12.75 22.21
C PRO A 28 -24.34 13.15 22.95
N ASP A 29 -24.48 13.41 24.25
CA ASP A 29 -23.34 13.74 25.10
C ASP A 29 -22.56 12.47 25.51
N GLY A 30 -21.23 12.56 25.50
CA GLY A 30 -20.35 11.51 26.01
C GLY A 30 -20.33 10.20 25.21
N VAL A 31 -20.88 10.21 24.00
CA VAL A 31 -20.86 9.06 23.09
C VAL A 31 -20.08 9.41 21.84
N PRO A 32 -19.18 8.53 21.37
CA PRO A 32 -18.51 8.71 20.08
C PRO A 32 -19.51 8.72 18.93
N VAL A 33 -19.43 9.75 18.07
CA VAL A 33 -20.38 9.97 16.97
C VAL A 33 -19.68 10.14 15.63
N ILE A 34 -20.32 9.67 14.58
CA ILE A 34 -19.93 9.92 13.19
C ILE A 34 -21.01 10.82 12.58
N VAL A 35 -20.63 12.06 12.24
CA VAL A 35 -21.55 13.10 11.75
C VAL A 35 -21.44 13.30 10.24
N PRO A 36 -22.48 13.84 9.58
CA PRO A 36 -22.40 14.20 8.16
C PRO A 36 -21.32 15.26 7.91
N LEU A 37 -20.70 15.22 6.72
CA LEU A 37 -19.72 16.24 6.30
C LEU A 37 -20.29 17.67 6.40
N ALA A 38 -21.54 17.88 6.00
CA ALA A 38 -22.19 19.20 6.06
C ALA A 38 -22.21 19.77 7.47
N LEU A 39 -22.54 18.98 8.49
CA LEU A 39 -22.52 19.41 9.90
C LEU A 39 -21.08 19.67 10.38
N TRP A 40 -20.13 18.82 10.00
CA TRP A 40 -18.71 19.02 10.32
C TRP A 40 -18.21 20.36 9.80
N LEU A 41 -18.50 20.69 8.54
CA LEU A 41 -18.05 21.93 7.91
C LEU A 41 -18.71 23.17 8.54
N ALA A 42 -19.98 23.07 8.92
CA ALA A 42 -20.72 24.16 9.57
C ALA A 42 -20.21 24.46 10.99
N GLU A 43 -19.89 23.42 11.76
CA GLU A 43 -19.59 23.50 13.19
C GLU A 43 -18.14 23.04 13.51
N ARG A 44 -17.24 23.17 12.53
CA ARG A 44 -15.84 22.69 12.57
C ARG A 44 -15.09 23.05 13.87
N PRO A 45 -15.11 24.30 14.38
CA PRO A 45 -14.36 24.65 15.59
C PRO A 45 -14.82 23.88 16.83
N VAL A 46 -16.12 23.65 16.97
CA VAL A 46 -16.72 22.96 18.12
C VAL A 46 -16.48 21.46 18.01
N LEU A 47 -16.74 20.86 16.84
CA LEU A 47 -16.61 19.44 16.61
C LEU A 47 -15.14 18.98 16.64
N ARG A 48 -14.21 19.82 16.17
CA ARG A 48 -12.78 19.56 16.22
C ARG A 48 -12.21 19.54 17.65
N ALA A 49 -12.82 20.29 18.56
CA ALA A 49 -12.46 20.28 19.98
C ALA A 49 -12.94 19.02 20.70
N ARG A 50 -13.89 18.29 20.12
CA ARG A 50 -14.45 17.05 20.64
C ARG A 50 -13.68 15.86 20.08
N ALA A 51 -12.91 15.18 20.92
CA ALA A 51 -12.03 14.08 20.51
C ALA A 51 -12.76 12.83 19.99
N ASP A 52 -14.05 12.68 20.32
CA ASP A 52 -14.91 11.54 20.01
C ASP A 52 -15.84 11.81 18.83
N THR A 53 -15.34 12.53 17.81
CA THR A 53 -16.09 12.86 16.59
C THR A 53 -15.40 12.28 15.36
N GLY A 54 -16.17 11.54 14.56
CA GLY A 54 -15.84 11.13 13.21
C GLY A 54 -16.73 11.81 12.19
N VAL A 55 -16.40 11.67 10.91
CA VAL A 55 -17.17 12.23 9.79
C VAL A 55 -17.51 11.15 8.79
N TRP A 56 -18.72 11.19 8.22
CA TRP A 56 -19.04 10.35 7.08
C TRP A 56 -19.24 11.19 5.82
N LEU A 57 -18.83 10.59 4.69
CA LEU A 57 -18.90 11.17 3.36
C LEU A 57 -19.95 10.43 2.54
N ALA A 58 -20.83 11.18 1.90
CA ALA A 58 -21.68 10.68 0.84
C ALA A 58 -20.85 10.42 -0.45
N PRO A 59 -21.33 9.59 -1.39
CA PRO A 59 -20.57 9.26 -2.61
C PRO A 59 -20.25 10.45 -3.54
N ASP A 60 -21.03 11.52 -3.46
CA ASP A 60 -20.88 12.74 -4.24
C ASP A 60 -20.08 13.84 -3.51
N GLU A 61 -19.71 13.62 -2.26
CA GLU A 61 -18.90 14.56 -1.50
C GLU A 61 -17.41 14.37 -1.76
N ASP A 62 -16.71 15.50 -1.94
CA ASP A 62 -15.26 15.47 -2.21
C ASP A 62 -14.47 15.32 -0.89
N PRO A 63 -13.64 14.27 -0.74
CA PRO A 63 -12.78 14.11 0.42
C PRO A 63 -11.77 15.26 0.60
N ALA A 64 -11.54 16.10 -0.41
CA ALA A 64 -10.74 17.33 -0.29
C ALA A 64 -11.26 18.29 0.79
N ALA A 65 -12.56 18.27 1.08
CA ALA A 65 -13.16 19.08 2.12
C ALA A 65 -12.61 18.79 3.53
N LEU A 66 -12.05 17.58 3.73
CA LEU A 66 -11.43 17.15 4.99
C LEU A 66 -9.91 17.28 5.01
N ALA A 67 -9.27 17.79 3.95
CA ALA A 67 -7.81 17.80 3.81
C ALA A 67 -7.08 18.40 5.02
N ASP A 68 -7.61 19.49 5.60
CA ASP A 68 -7.03 20.17 6.76
C ASP A 68 -7.40 19.52 8.10
N ASP A 69 -8.34 18.58 8.11
CA ASP A 69 -8.90 17.98 9.32
C ASP A 69 -8.48 16.52 9.51
N VAL A 70 -7.87 15.87 8.51
CA VAL A 70 -7.50 14.46 8.55
C VAL A 70 -6.66 14.07 9.77
N GLY A 71 -5.85 15.00 10.28
CA GLY A 71 -5.03 14.77 11.49
C GLY A 71 -5.82 14.85 12.80
N ALA A 72 -7.02 15.41 12.80
CA ALA A 72 -7.88 15.57 13.98
C ALA A 72 -8.97 14.48 14.06
N LEU A 73 -9.31 13.84 12.94
CA LEU A 73 -10.37 12.86 12.85
C LEU A 73 -9.85 11.46 13.20
N GLN A 74 -10.51 10.78 14.14
CA GLN A 74 -10.22 9.40 14.46
C GLN A 74 -10.84 8.42 13.46
N VAL A 75 -12.05 8.74 12.98
CA VAL A 75 -12.82 7.92 12.02
C VAL A 75 -13.30 8.79 10.87
N ILE A 76 -13.09 8.32 9.65
CA ILE A 76 -13.78 8.79 8.46
C ILE A 76 -14.55 7.61 7.87
N ALA A 77 -15.87 7.74 7.75
CA ALA A 77 -16.71 6.74 7.12
C ALA A 77 -17.06 7.16 5.70
N ILE A 78 -17.16 6.20 4.78
CA ILE A 78 -17.60 6.43 3.40
C ILE A 78 -18.87 5.61 3.16
N ASP A 79 -19.92 6.27 2.71
CA ASP A 79 -21.20 5.62 2.47
C ASP A 79 -21.27 4.99 1.07
N PHE A 80 -21.80 3.77 1.04
CA PHE A 80 -22.13 3.02 -0.16
C PHE A 80 -23.64 2.84 -0.19
N PRO A 81 -24.41 3.76 -0.80
CA PRO A 81 -25.87 3.65 -0.83
C PRO A 81 -26.36 2.46 -1.64
N GLN A 82 -25.55 1.99 -2.58
CA GLN A 82 -25.77 0.79 -3.37
C GLN A 82 -24.43 0.07 -3.57
N PHE A 83 -24.43 -1.26 -3.58
CA PHE A 83 -23.22 -2.06 -3.77
C PHE A 83 -22.52 -1.79 -5.12
N THR A 84 -23.25 -1.33 -6.12
CA THR A 84 -22.75 -0.98 -7.46
C THR A 84 -22.05 0.39 -7.52
N ASP A 85 -22.15 1.20 -6.45
CA ASP A 85 -21.52 2.53 -6.41
C ASP A 85 -20.04 2.43 -6.08
N GLY A 86 -19.21 2.62 -7.10
CA GLY A 86 -17.76 2.52 -6.96
C GLY A 86 -17.04 3.82 -6.55
N ARG A 87 -17.74 4.95 -6.39
CA ARG A 87 -17.13 6.26 -6.08
C ARG A 87 -16.36 6.25 -4.76
N GLY A 88 -16.88 5.57 -3.75
CA GLY A 88 -16.25 5.45 -2.44
C GLY A 88 -14.84 4.85 -2.45
N TYR A 89 -14.52 3.96 -3.41
CA TYR A 89 -13.16 3.40 -3.55
C TYR A 89 -12.13 4.47 -3.91
N SER A 90 -12.51 5.40 -4.80
CA SER A 90 -11.63 6.51 -5.19
C SER A 90 -11.43 7.48 -4.04
N SER A 91 -12.50 7.81 -3.29
CA SER A 91 -12.45 8.67 -2.11
C SER A 91 -11.51 8.09 -1.03
N ALA A 92 -11.58 6.79 -0.79
CA ALA A 92 -10.70 6.08 0.14
C ALA A 92 -9.23 6.19 -0.26
N ARG A 93 -8.92 5.94 -1.54
CA ARG A 93 -7.55 6.07 -2.05
C ARG A 93 -7.01 7.49 -1.93
N LEU A 94 -7.83 8.50 -2.25
CA LEU A 94 -7.45 9.91 -2.08
C LEU A 94 -7.12 10.22 -0.62
N LEU A 95 -7.96 9.78 0.33
CA LEU A 95 -7.71 9.96 1.76
C LEU A 95 -6.39 9.31 2.18
N ARG A 96 -6.12 8.07 1.78
CA ARG A 96 -4.89 7.35 2.14
C ARG A 96 -3.64 7.89 1.44
N GLU A 97 -3.70 8.04 0.11
CA GLU A 97 -2.52 8.31 -0.71
C GLU A 97 -2.19 9.81 -0.77
N ARG A 98 -3.20 10.66 -0.97
CA ARG A 98 -3.01 12.10 -1.13
C ARG A 98 -3.03 12.86 0.20
N TYR A 99 -4.07 12.64 1.02
CA TYR A 99 -4.23 13.35 2.29
C TYR A 99 -3.54 12.66 3.48
N ARG A 100 -2.96 11.47 3.26
CA ARG A 100 -2.18 10.73 4.27
C ARG A 100 -2.96 10.44 5.55
N TYR A 101 -4.27 10.27 5.44
CA TYR A 101 -5.10 9.89 6.57
C TYR A 101 -4.64 8.59 7.20
N ARG A 102 -4.48 8.56 8.52
CA ARG A 102 -3.97 7.42 9.30
C ARG A 102 -4.97 6.88 10.32
N GLY A 103 -6.10 7.57 10.52
CA GLY A 103 -7.18 7.10 11.37
C GLY A 103 -7.97 5.96 10.72
N GLU A 104 -9.01 5.50 11.40
CA GLU A 104 -9.90 4.44 10.94
C GLU A 104 -10.68 4.91 9.69
N LEU A 105 -10.55 4.19 8.59
CA LEU A 105 -11.35 4.40 7.39
C LEU A 105 -12.41 3.31 7.29
N ARG A 106 -13.67 3.71 7.40
CA ARG A 106 -14.81 2.80 7.53
C ARG A 106 -15.68 2.79 6.28
N ALA A 107 -16.06 1.61 5.81
CA ALA A 107 -17.10 1.44 4.80
C ALA A 107 -18.45 1.21 5.49
N ILE A 108 -19.47 1.99 5.11
CA ILE A 108 -20.84 1.91 5.66
C ILE A 108 -21.87 1.81 4.52
N GLY A 109 -23.08 1.36 4.83
CA GLY A 109 -24.18 1.28 3.86
C GLY A 109 -24.37 -0.12 3.28
N ASP A 110 -24.52 -0.24 1.97
CA ASP A 110 -24.75 -1.53 1.29
C ASP A 110 -23.42 -2.26 1.01
N VAL A 111 -22.74 -2.64 2.09
CA VAL A 111 -21.46 -3.35 2.03
C VAL A 111 -21.69 -4.86 2.10
N LEU A 112 -21.19 -5.59 1.11
CA LEU A 112 -21.32 -7.04 0.98
C LEU A 112 -19.96 -7.75 1.12
N ARG A 113 -20.01 -9.08 1.39
CA ARG A 113 -18.84 -9.94 1.57
C ARG A 113 -17.84 -9.87 0.42
N ASP A 114 -18.34 -9.91 -0.82
CA ASP A 114 -17.54 -9.92 -2.06
C ASP A 114 -16.76 -8.62 -2.31
N GLN A 115 -17.16 -7.52 -1.65
CA GLN A 115 -16.45 -6.26 -1.72
C GLN A 115 -15.30 -6.13 -0.73
N LEU A 116 -15.27 -6.93 0.34
CA LEU A 116 -14.33 -6.75 1.48
C LEU A 116 -12.87 -6.77 1.05
N PHE A 117 -12.49 -7.69 0.15
CA PHE A 117 -11.13 -7.74 -0.38
C PHE A 117 -10.76 -6.43 -1.11
N ALA A 118 -11.60 -5.98 -2.02
CA ALA A 118 -11.35 -4.78 -2.82
C ALA A 118 -11.34 -3.50 -1.95
N LEU A 119 -12.26 -3.39 -0.99
CA LEU A 119 -12.29 -2.29 -0.03
C LEU A 119 -11.02 -2.24 0.82
N ALA A 120 -10.59 -3.38 1.37
CA ALA A 120 -9.35 -3.46 2.15
C ALA A 120 -8.12 -3.04 1.33
N GLU A 121 -8.05 -3.43 0.07
CA GLU A 121 -6.95 -3.02 -0.82
C GLU A 121 -6.97 -1.52 -1.15
N CYS A 122 -8.14 -0.88 -1.12
CA CYS A 122 -8.27 0.57 -1.27
C CYS A 122 -7.95 1.35 0.02
N GLY A 123 -7.71 0.64 1.15
CA GLY A 123 -7.26 1.25 2.39
C GLY A 123 -8.32 1.37 3.47
N PHE A 124 -9.47 0.69 3.35
CA PHE A 124 -10.43 0.58 4.44
C PHE A 124 -9.92 -0.37 5.53
N ASP A 125 -10.15 -0.02 6.79
CA ASP A 125 -9.79 -0.79 7.98
C ASP A 125 -11.02 -1.42 8.63
N ALA A 126 -12.18 -0.76 8.52
CA ALA A 126 -13.41 -1.14 9.17
C ALA A 126 -14.58 -1.25 8.19
N PHE A 127 -15.45 -2.23 8.41
CA PHE A 127 -16.54 -2.59 7.48
C PHE A 127 -17.82 -2.85 8.26
N ALA A 128 -18.79 -1.93 8.12
CA ALA A 128 -20.14 -2.13 8.62
C ALA A 128 -20.96 -2.82 7.53
N LEU A 129 -21.11 -4.14 7.66
CA LEU A 129 -21.87 -4.92 6.71
C LEU A 129 -23.37 -4.61 6.80
N ARG A 130 -24.08 -4.87 5.71
CA ARG A 130 -25.53 -4.80 5.68
C ARG A 130 -26.12 -5.71 6.77
N PRO A 131 -27.14 -5.25 7.52
CA PRO A 131 -27.65 -5.94 8.72
C PRO A 131 -28.19 -7.36 8.48
N ASP A 132 -28.57 -7.70 7.24
CA ASP A 132 -29.07 -9.02 6.85
C ASP A 132 -27.95 -10.05 6.56
N ARG A 133 -26.68 -9.67 6.74
CA ARG A 133 -25.52 -10.53 6.45
C ARG A 133 -24.84 -11.03 7.72
N ASN A 134 -24.36 -12.26 7.63
CA ASN A 134 -23.56 -12.87 8.69
C ASN A 134 -22.12 -12.35 8.63
N VAL A 135 -21.67 -11.71 9.70
CA VAL A 135 -20.33 -11.10 9.78
C VAL A 135 -19.24 -12.17 9.83
N ASP A 136 -19.47 -13.30 10.51
CA ASP A 136 -18.48 -14.38 10.59
C ASP A 136 -18.24 -15.05 9.23
N GLU A 137 -19.31 -15.25 8.45
CA GLU A 137 -19.19 -15.78 7.08
C GLU A 137 -18.51 -14.79 6.13
N ALA A 138 -18.68 -13.49 6.38
CA ALA A 138 -18.11 -12.47 5.54
C ALA A 138 -16.59 -12.37 5.67
N LEU A 139 -16.00 -12.74 6.80
CA LEU A 139 -14.55 -12.73 7.01
C LEU A 139 -13.78 -13.50 5.95
N ALA A 140 -14.33 -14.60 5.44
CA ALA A 140 -13.72 -15.37 4.37
C ALA A 140 -13.54 -14.56 3.07
N GLY A 141 -14.31 -13.47 2.88
CA GLY A 141 -14.21 -12.61 1.71
C GLY A 141 -12.86 -11.90 1.56
N PHE A 142 -12.11 -11.74 2.64
CA PHE A 142 -10.77 -11.15 2.57
C PHE A 142 -9.74 -12.07 1.90
N ASP A 143 -9.99 -13.36 1.85
CA ASP A 143 -9.08 -14.38 1.33
C ASP A 143 -9.56 -14.95 -0.02
N ASP A 144 -10.60 -14.36 -0.63
CA ASP A 144 -11.12 -14.77 -1.94
C ASP A 144 -10.07 -14.67 -3.05
N PHE A 145 -9.07 -13.80 -2.89
CA PHE A 145 -7.98 -13.64 -3.84
C PHE A 145 -6.61 -13.72 -3.16
N PRO A 146 -5.65 -14.46 -3.74
CA PRO A 146 -4.31 -14.61 -3.16
C PRO A 146 -3.46 -13.34 -3.22
N GLY A 147 -3.92 -12.31 -3.93
CA GLY A 147 -3.24 -11.02 -4.04
C GLY A 147 -3.73 -10.18 -5.19
N VAL A 148 -3.22 -8.95 -5.26
CA VAL A 148 -3.56 -7.96 -6.30
C VAL A 148 -2.39 -7.77 -7.25
N TYR A 149 -2.68 -7.68 -8.55
CA TYR A 149 -1.68 -7.43 -9.58
C TYR A 149 -1.21 -5.97 -9.59
N ALA A 150 -2.14 -5.03 -9.51
CA ALA A 150 -1.88 -3.59 -9.53
C ALA A 150 -1.42 -3.09 -8.15
N PRO A 151 -0.72 -1.93 -8.09
CA PRO A 151 -0.47 -1.25 -6.84
C PRO A 151 -1.78 -0.82 -6.16
N THR A 152 -1.85 -0.99 -4.85
CA THR A 152 -2.98 -0.58 -4.02
C THR A 152 -2.48 0.24 -2.84
N SER A 153 -3.39 0.87 -2.08
CA SER A 153 -3.01 1.62 -0.87
C SER A 153 -2.36 0.72 0.18
N ARG A 154 -2.76 -0.56 0.25
CA ARG A 154 -2.18 -1.57 1.14
C ARG A 154 -0.89 -2.16 0.58
N HIS A 155 -0.82 -2.34 -0.74
CA HIS A 155 0.32 -2.93 -1.43
C HIS A 155 0.86 -1.97 -2.50
N PRO A 156 1.71 -0.98 -2.14
CA PRO A 156 2.17 0.06 -3.06
C PRO A 156 3.08 -0.46 -4.19
N HIS A 157 3.63 -1.67 -4.03
CA HIS A 157 4.45 -2.28 -5.07
C HIS A 157 3.64 -3.29 -5.89
N PRO A 158 3.66 -3.22 -7.23
CA PRO A 158 2.96 -4.15 -8.09
C PRO A 158 3.53 -5.58 -7.95
N TRP A 159 2.69 -6.58 -8.23
CA TRP A 159 3.03 -8.00 -8.06
C TRP A 159 4.37 -8.40 -8.66
N PHE A 160 4.69 -7.94 -9.88
CA PHE A 160 5.94 -8.29 -10.56
C PHE A 160 7.20 -7.75 -9.88
N ARG A 161 7.08 -6.70 -9.05
CA ARG A 161 8.19 -6.17 -8.23
C ARG A 161 8.31 -6.85 -6.87
N ARG A 162 7.30 -7.64 -6.47
CA ARG A 162 7.31 -8.42 -5.22
C ARG A 162 7.93 -9.81 -5.41
N ARG A 163 8.28 -10.19 -6.64
CA ARG A 163 9.01 -11.43 -6.90
C ARG A 163 10.36 -11.37 -6.20
N ASP A 164 10.54 -12.24 -5.24
CA ASP A 164 11.83 -12.46 -4.63
C ASP A 164 12.71 -13.20 -5.65
N PRO A 165 13.81 -12.61 -6.13
CA PRO A 165 14.69 -13.28 -7.09
C PRO A 165 15.27 -14.59 -6.54
N ALA A 166 15.28 -14.78 -5.22
CA ALA A 166 15.69 -16.01 -4.56
C ALA A 166 14.63 -17.11 -4.59
N ALA A 167 13.33 -16.78 -4.70
CA ALA A 167 12.25 -17.75 -4.75
C ALA A 167 11.99 -18.34 -6.15
N SER A 168 12.45 -17.68 -7.21
CA SER A 168 12.47 -18.22 -8.56
C SER A 168 13.77 -19.02 -8.73
N GLY A 169 13.73 -20.33 -8.55
CA GLY A 169 14.86 -21.24 -8.82
C GLY A 169 15.32 -21.30 -10.29
N HIS A 170 15.13 -20.22 -11.02
CA HIS A 170 15.67 -19.94 -12.33
C HIS A 170 16.84 -18.97 -12.16
N ALA A 171 18.01 -19.53 -11.75
CA ALA A 171 19.26 -18.88 -12.11
C ALA A 171 19.21 -18.69 -13.64
N SER A 172 19.18 -17.44 -14.09
CA SER A 172 19.27 -17.10 -15.50
C SER A 172 20.51 -17.82 -16.06
N GLY A 173 20.41 -18.51 -17.18
CA GLY A 173 21.51 -19.27 -17.80
C GLY A 173 22.77 -18.43 -18.00
N CYS A 174 22.67 -17.12 -18.00
CA CYS A 174 23.76 -16.16 -18.09
C CYS A 174 24.70 -16.12 -16.87
N GLU A 175 24.21 -16.43 -15.65
CA GLU A 175 25.08 -16.51 -14.46
C GLU A 175 25.82 -17.85 -14.38
N ARG A 176 25.23 -18.90 -14.93
CA ARG A 176 25.88 -20.20 -15.02
C ARG A 176 27.05 -20.18 -16.01
N GLU A 177 26.91 -19.48 -17.15
CA GLU A 177 28.00 -19.28 -18.10
C GLU A 177 29.14 -18.42 -17.54
N ARG A 178 28.83 -17.34 -16.80
CA ARG A 178 29.87 -16.52 -16.15
C ARG A 178 30.67 -17.30 -15.11
N ARG A 179 30.06 -18.16 -14.31
CA ARG A 179 30.78 -18.99 -13.34
C ARG A 179 31.66 -20.06 -13.99
N VAL A 180 31.25 -20.61 -15.14
CA VAL A 180 32.06 -21.57 -15.89
C VAL A 180 33.26 -20.89 -16.56
N THR A 181 33.09 -19.69 -17.10
CA THR A 181 34.20 -18.93 -17.70
C THR A 181 35.21 -18.44 -16.67
N ASP A 182 34.80 -18.06 -15.47
CA ASP A 182 35.68 -17.69 -14.38
C ASP A 182 36.50 -18.88 -13.85
N ALA A 183 35.87 -20.06 -13.74
CA ALA A 183 36.59 -21.30 -13.37
C ALA A 183 37.62 -21.70 -14.41
N ALA A 184 37.32 -21.54 -15.70
CA ALA A 184 38.27 -21.82 -16.80
C ALA A 184 39.40 -20.78 -16.86
N ALA A 185 39.14 -19.52 -16.47
CA ALA A 185 40.17 -18.48 -16.35
C ALA A 185 41.14 -18.75 -15.18
N LEU A 186 40.60 -19.23 -14.05
CA LEU A 186 41.38 -19.62 -12.87
C LEU A 186 42.33 -20.81 -13.18
N LEU A 187 41.83 -21.82 -13.90
CA LEU A 187 42.63 -22.99 -14.30
C LEU A 187 43.75 -22.62 -15.29
N ARG A 188 43.55 -21.67 -16.15
CA ARG A 188 44.65 -21.15 -17.07
C ARG A 188 45.69 -20.37 -16.29
N SER A 189 45.32 -19.64 -15.24
CA SER A 189 46.27 -18.91 -14.39
C SER A 189 47.18 -19.85 -13.59
N ILE A 190 46.69 -21.00 -13.18
CA ILE A 190 47.48 -22.02 -12.46
C ILE A 190 48.46 -22.77 -13.40
N ALA A 191 48.12 -22.95 -14.68
CA ALA A 191 48.94 -23.64 -15.64
C ALA A 191 50.16 -22.80 -16.08
N THR A 192 50.15 -21.49 -15.89
CA THR A 192 51.25 -20.59 -16.32
C THR A 192 52.38 -20.44 -15.26
N CYS A 193 52.17 -20.95 -14.05
CA CYS A 193 53.16 -20.88 -12.97
C CYS A 193 54.10 -22.09 -12.84
N HIS A 194 54.08 -23.05 -13.77
CA HIS A 194 54.97 -24.21 -13.76
C HIS A 194 55.64 -24.40 -15.12
N ALA A 195 56.61 -23.51 -15.42
CA ALA A 195 57.62 -23.79 -16.45
C ALA A 195 59.00 -23.58 -15.84
N PRO A 196 59.92 -24.53 -15.93
CA PRO A 196 61.24 -24.46 -15.34
C PRO A 196 62.14 -23.52 -16.14
N ALA A 197 63.00 -22.78 -15.44
CA ALA A 197 64.07 -21.96 -15.98
C ALA A 197 65.07 -22.81 -16.78
N ALA A 198 65.28 -22.44 -18.03
CA ALA A 198 66.44 -22.90 -18.78
C ALA A 198 67.27 -21.69 -19.19
N ALA A 199 68.56 -21.75 -18.86
CA ALA A 199 69.60 -20.76 -19.00
C ALA A 199 70.04 -20.55 -20.45
N GLY A 200 70.57 -19.35 -20.74
CA GLY A 200 71.56 -19.22 -21.82
C GLY A 200 71.44 -18.01 -22.68
N GLY A 201 72.22 -16.97 -22.41
CA GLY A 201 73.24 -16.45 -23.28
C GLY A 201 72.86 -15.44 -24.39
N GLY A 202 73.44 -14.23 -24.28
CA GLY A 202 74.07 -13.62 -25.44
C GLY A 202 73.55 -12.29 -25.94
N SER A 203 74.30 -11.24 -25.58
CA SER A 203 74.71 -10.06 -26.40
C SER A 203 73.63 -9.14 -27.05
N GLY A 204 73.67 -7.87 -26.63
CA GLY A 204 73.12 -6.69 -27.31
C GLY A 204 73.79 -6.36 -28.64
N PRO A 205 73.73 -5.16 -29.17
CA PRO A 205 73.05 -3.91 -28.77
C PRO A 205 72.33 -3.23 -29.95
N ASP A 206 71.78 -2.11 -29.71
CA ASP A 206 71.80 -0.87 -30.53
C ASP A 206 70.47 -0.29 -31.04
N ARG A 207 70.26 0.93 -30.58
CA ARG A 207 69.77 2.15 -31.28
C ARG A 207 68.34 2.17 -31.88
N GLY A 208 67.69 3.29 -31.49
CA GLY A 208 66.85 4.03 -32.43
C GLY A 208 65.58 4.62 -31.80
N ASN A 209 65.72 5.71 -31.17
CA ASN A 209 65.07 7.02 -31.30
C ASN A 209 63.93 7.09 -32.34
N ALA A 210 62.78 7.56 -31.91
CA ALA A 210 62.05 8.66 -32.58
C ALA A 210 60.70 8.95 -31.90
N ASP A 211 60.61 10.19 -31.48
CA ASP A 211 59.44 11.02 -31.25
C ASP A 211 58.33 10.85 -32.29
N CYS A 212 57.11 11.11 -31.85
CA CYS A 212 56.23 12.13 -32.43
C CYS A 212 54.93 12.27 -31.65
N THR A 213 54.79 13.27 -30.88
CA THR A 213 53.80 14.35 -30.77
C THR A 213 52.61 14.29 -31.73
N GLY A 214 51.43 14.70 -31.20
CA GLY A 214 50.40 15.38 -31.96
C GLY A 214 48.96 15.05 -31.56
N THR A 215 48.44 15.77 -30.63
CA THR A 215 47.34 16.77 -30.71
C THR A 215 46.17 16.43 -31.64
N ARG A 216 45.02 16.24 -31.10
CA ARG A 216 43.78 17.05 -31.06
C ARG A 216 42.68 16.26 -30.39
#